data_296b13aa9c2298d7665f47bbddab805e
#
_entry.id   296b13aa9c2298d7665f47bbddab805e
#
_cell.length_a   1.000
_cell.length_b   1.000
_cell.length_c   1.000
_cell.angle_alpha   90.00
_cell.angle_beta   90.00
_cell.angle_gamma   90.00
#
_symmetry.space_group_name_H-M   'P 1'
#
loop_
_entity.id
_entity.type
_entity.pdbx_description
1 polymer ?
#
loop_
_entity_poly.entity_id
_entity_poly.type
_entity_poly.pdbx_seq_one_letter_code
_entity_poly.pdbx_strand_id
1 'polypeptide(L)'
;MLTRKEQVLLTRVFKFSASHRLFIEGLSDEENLAVFDKCANPAGHGHDYSVEVTIRGEIDNETGMVINRIDFERQAIPIIEELNYKWIDRDIAFFENNISTVENIGKYLWRKFSELIPDK
;
A
#
# COMPACT_ATOMS: atom_id res chain seq x y z
N MET A 1 17.12 -7.03 -37.40
CA MET A 1 16.71 -7.77 -36.20
C MET A 1 16.61 -6.83 -35.00
N LEU A 2 15.48 -6.85 -34.33
CA LEU A 2 15.29 -6.00 -33.15
C LEU A 2 15.91 -6.68 -31.92
N THR A 3 16.73 -5.95 -31.21
CA THR A 3 17.29 -6.43 -29.96
C THR A 3 16.26 -6.19 -28.84
N ARG A 4 15.93 -7.27 -28.14
CA ARG A 4 15.03 -7.16 -26.99
C ARG A 4 15.75 -6.47 -25.84
N LYS A 5 15.17 -5.39 -25.34
CA LYS A 5 15.74 -4.70 -24.19
C LYS A 5 15.49 -5.49 -22.92
N GLU A 6 16.51 -5.57 -22.12
CA GLU A 6 16.43 -6.26 -20.85
C GLU A 6 15.77 -5.36 -19.83
N GLN A 7 14.91 -5.96 -19.00
CA GLN A 7 14.28 -5.27 -17.88
C GLN A 7 14.65 -5.98 -16.59
N VAL A 8 14.77 -5.20 -15.54
CA VAL A 8 15.00 -5.74 -14.21
C VAL A 8 13.88 -5.35 -13.28
N LEU A 9 13.72 -6.13 -12.22
CA LEU A 9 12.78 -5.85 -11.15
C LEU A 9 13.58 -5.40 -9.94
N LEU A 10 13.19 -4.25 -9.38
CA LEU A 10 13.78 -3.74 -8.15
C LEU A 10 12.69 -3.72 -7.08
N THR A 11 12.92 -4.40 -5.97
CA THR A 11 11.95 -4.45 -4.87
C THR A 11 12.50 -3.72 -3.66
N ARG A 12 11.69 -2.82 -3.10
CA ARG A 12 11.98 -2.15 -1.84
C ARG A 12 10.91 -2.53 -0.83
N VAL A 13 11.32 -2.71 0.42
CA VAL A 13 10.41 -3.10 1.51
C VAL A 13 10.27 -1.93 2.47
N PHE A 14 9.02 -1.57 2.75
CA PHE A 14 8.68 -0.55 3.74
C PHE A 14 7.83 -1.18 4.82
N LYS A 15 7.86 -0.63 6.02
CA LYS A 15 7.08 -1.14 7.15
C LYS A 15 6.29 -0.02 7.80
N PHE A 16 5.09 -0.36 8.27
CA PHE A 16 4.30 0.55 9.08
C PHE A 16 3.40 -0.26 10.02
N SER A 17 2.95 0.38 11.08
CA SER A 17 2.02 -0.20 12.04
C SER A 17 0.74 0.62 12.03
N ALA A 18 -0.40 -0.04 11.97
CA ALA A 18 -1.68 0.65 11.93
C ALA A 18 -2.78 -0.22 12.51
N SER A 19 -3.87 0.45 12.92
CA SER A 19 -5.07 -0.22 13.42
C SER A 19 -6.18 -0.12 12.40
N HIS A 20 -7.07 -1.08 12.39
CA HIS A 20 -8.26 -1.06 11.54
C HIS A 20 -9.36 -1.97 12.08
N ARG A 21 -10.52 -1.87 11.47
CA ARG A 21 -11.66 -2.74 11.73
C ARG A 21 -12.30 -3.09 10.39
N LEU A 22 -12.61 -4.36 10.18
CA LEU A 22 -13.34 -4.79 9.01
C LEU A 22 -14.83 -4.80 9.35
N PHE A 23 -15.61 -3.97 8.65
CA PHE A 23 -17.04 -3.91 8.87
C PHE A 23 -17.75 -3.34 7.65
N ILE A 24 -19.03 -3.68 7.54
CA ILE A 24 -19.92 -3.11 6.52
C ILE A 24 -20.89 -2.19 7.25
N GLU A 25 -20.92 -0.93 6.85
CA GLU A 25 -21.81 0.06 7.42
C GLU A 25 -23.26 -0.35 7.17
N GLY A 26 -24.12 -0.20 8.17
CA GLY A 26 -25.51 -0.61 8.08
C GLY A 26 -25.79 -2.01 8.61
N LEU A 27 -24.78 -2.86 8.75
CA LEU A 27 -24.92 -4.15 9.42
C LEU A 27 -24.71 -4.00 10.91
N SER A 28 -25.38 -4.88 11.70
CA SER A 28 -25.16 -4.96 13.14
C SER A 28 -23.76 -5.50 13.43
N ASP A 29 -23.30 -5.35 14.67
CA ASP A 29 -22.03 -5.94 15.11
C ASP A 29 -22.03 -7.46 14.96
N GLU A 30 -23.17 -8.11 15.25
CA GLU A 30 -23.31 -9.56 15.09
C GLU A 30 -23.21 -9.98 13.63
N GLU A 31 -23.84 -9.23 12.72
CA GLU A 31 -23.78 -9.51 11.29
C GLU A 31 -22.36 -9.30 10.76
N ASN A 32 -21.65 -8.25 11.19
CA ASN A 32 -20.28 -8.02 10.81
C ASN A 32 -19.36 -9.13 11.33
N LEU A 33 -19.56 -9.60 12.56
CA LEU A 33 -18.79 -10.72 13.09
C LEU A 33 -19.01 -12.00 12.27
N ALA A 34 -20.22 -12.20 11.74
CA ALA A 34 -20.50 -13.35 10.89
C ALA A 34 -19.71 -13.30 9.58
N VAL A 35 -19.47 -12.10 9.03
CA VAL A 35 -18.74 -11.92 7.77
C VAL A 35 -17.23 -11.89 7.96
N PHE A 36 -16.74 -11.17 8.97
CA PHE A 36 -15.32 -10.89 9.13
C PHE A 36 -14.68 -11.55 10.36
N ASP A 37 -15.48 -12.27 11.16
CA ASP A 37 -15.01 -12.89 12.40
C ASP A 37 -14.38 -11.83 13.32
N LYS A 38 -13.33 -12.18 14.03
CA LYS A 38 -12.66 -11.28 14.98
C LYS A 38 -12.15 -9.97 14.37
N CYS A 39 -11.97 -9.93 13.05
CA CYS A 39 -11.54 -8.71 12.36
C CYS A 39 -12.61 -7.62 12.40
N ALA A 40 -13.85 -7.95 12.73
CA ALA A 40 -14.95 -7.00 12.91
C ALA A 40 -15.13 -6.53 14.34
N ASN A 41 -14.25 -6.89 15.27
CA ASN A 41 -14.33 -6.43 16.65
C ASN A 41 -14.45 -4.91 16.69
N PRO A 42 -15.52 -4.35 17.33
CA PRO A 42 -15.74 -2.90 17.38
C PRO A 42 -14.57 -2.08 17.92
N ALA A 43 -13.74 -2.67 18.80
CA ALA A 43 -12.55 -2.00 19.32
C ALA A 43 -11.42 -1.90 18.30
N GLY A 44 -11.54 -2.59 17.17
CA GLY A 44 -10.48 -2.66 16.18
C GLY A 44 -9.32 -3.54 16.63
N HIS A 45 -8.30 -3.59 15.79
CA HIS A 45 -7.06 -4.32 16.10
C HIS A 45 -5.93 -3.73 15.26
N GLY A 46 -4.70 -4.01 15.66
CA GLY A 46 -3.51 -3.48 15.00
C GLY A 46 -2.66 -4.56 14.35
N HIS A 47 -1.91 -4.16 13.36
CA HIS A 47 -0.94 -5.02 12.68
C HIS A 47 0.33 -4.26 12.38
N ASP A 48 1.41 -5.01 12.27
CA ASP A 48 2.63 -4.53 11.63
C ASP A 48 2.59 -4.99 10.17
N TYR A 49 2.64 -4.03 9.26
CA TYR A 49 2.56 -4.30 7.83
C TYR A 49 3.92 -4.22 7.19
N SER A 50 4.18 -5.11 6.24
CA SER A 50 5.30 -5.01 5.31
C SER A 50 4.75 -4.73 3.92
N VAL A 51 5.29 -3.72 3.27
CA VAL A 51 4.89 -3.33 1.92
C VAL A 51 6.06 -3.57 0.99
N GLU A 52 5.88 -4.44 0.01
CA GLU A 52 6.88 -4.66 -1.03
C GLU A 52 6.48 -3.88 -2.26
N VAL A 53 7.33 -2.94 -2.66
CA VAL A 53 7.11 -2.16 -3.88
C VAL A 53 8.11 -2.63 -4.91
N THR A 54 7.61 -3.21 -5.98
CA THR A 54 8.44 -3.73 -7.07
C THR A 54 8.29 -2.84 -8.30
N ILE A 55 9.42 -2.36 -8.80
CA ILE A 55 9.50 -1.50 -9.98
C ILE A 55 10.17 -2.29 -11.08
N ARG A 56 9.56 -2.28 -12.26
CA ARG A 56 10.13 -2.88 -13.45
C ARG A 56 10.63 -1.77 -14.39
N GLY A 57 11.79 -1.96 -14.95
CA GLY A 57 12.28 -1.02 -15.93
C GLY A 57 13.61 -1.42 -16.54
N GLU A 58 14.05 -0.63 -17.49
CA GLU A 58 15.34 -0.78 -18.11
C GLU A 58 16.41 -0.07 -17.27
N ILE A 59 17.61 -0.58 -17.28
CA ILE A 59 18.74 0.07 -16.63
C ILE A 59 19.16 1.27 -17.47
N ASP A 60 19.20 2.45 -16.85
CA ASP A 60 19.74 3.64 -17.50
C ASP A 60 21.25 3.47 -17.68
N ASN A 61 21.73 3.66 -18.90
CA ASN A 61 23.14 3.42 -19.21
C ASN A 61 24.10 4.41 -18.55
N GLU A 62 23.63 5.60 -18.22
CA GLU A 62 24.46 6.62 -17.60
C GLU A 62 24.56 6.44 -16.11
N THR A 63 23.47 6.06 -15.46
CA THR A 63 23.42 5.95 -13.99
C THR A 63 23.53 4.52 -13.47
N GLY A 64 23.24 3.55 -14.32
CA GLY A 64 23.18 2.15 -13.91
C GLY A 64 21.95 1.81 -13.09
N MET A 65 20.95 2.67 -13.06
CA MET A 65 19.76 2.52 -12.20
C MET A 65 18.49 2.42 -13.04
N VAL A 66 17.51 1.65 -12.52
CA VAL A 66 16.15 1.63 -13.06
C VAL A 66 15.41 2.89 -12.61
N ILE A 67 15.64 3.28 -11.37
CA ILE A 67 15.09 4.48 -10.75
C ILE A 67 16.12 4.98 -9.74
N ASN A 68 16.17 6.29 -9.53
CA ASN A 68 17.02 6.82 -8.46
C ASN A 68 16.44 6.42 -7.12
N ARG A 69 17.09 5.46 -6.44
CA ARG A 69 16.58 4.87 -5.20
C ARG A 69 16.44 5.88 -4.08
N ILE A 70 17.36 6.83 -4.00
CA ILE A 70 17.33 7.85 -2.94
C ILE A 70 16.13 8.78 -3.13
N ASP A 71 15.88 9.22 -4.36
CA ASP A 71 14.73 10.07 -4.68
C ASP A 71 13.42 9.32 -4.49
N PHE A 72 13.40 8.05 -4.90
CA PHE A 72 12.22 7.21 -4.73
C PHE A 72 11.87 7.04 -3.25
N GLU A 73 12.85 6.70 -2.41
CA GLU A 73 12.61 6.53 -0.97
C GLU A 73 12.16 7.82 -0.31
N ARG A 74 12.73 8.95 -0.71
CA ARG A 74 12.34 10.25 -0.17
C ARG A 74 10.88 10.58 -0.45
N GLN A 75 10.36 10.14 -1.59
CA GLN A 75 8.96 10.35 -1.94
C GLN A 75 8.04 9.24 -1.41
N ALA A 76 8.57 8.03 -1.25
CA ALA A 76 7.82 6.88 -0.76
C ALA A 76 7.55 6.97 0.75
N ILE A 77 8.52 7.43 1.53
CA ILE A 77 8.40 7.50 2.98
C ILE A 77 7.17 8.28 3.43
N PRO A 78 6.85 9.48 2.90
CA PRO A 78 5.62 10.18 3.28
C PRO A 78 4.34 9.38 3.01
N ILE A 79 4.30 8.58 1.94
CA ILE A 79 3.14 7.74 1.64
C ILE A 79 2.95 6.70 2.75
N ILE A 80 4.02 6.06 3.16
CA ILE A 80 3.98 5.07 4.25
C ILE A 80 3.60 5.75 5.58
N GLU A 81 4.16 6.93 5.85
CA GLU A 81 3.88 7.65 7.09
C GLU A 81 2.43 8.11 7.20
N GLU A 82 1.73 8.31 6.08
CA GLU A 82 0.29 8.59 6.11
C GLU A 82 -0.51 7.49 6.78
N LEU A 83 -0.04 6.26 6.72
CA LEU A 83 -0.69 5.10 7.32
C LEU A 83 -0.10 4.73 8.68
N ASN A 84 1.13 5.14 8.94
CA ASN A 84 1.87 4.69 10.12
C ASN A 84 1.27 5.28 11.41
N TYR A 85 0.99 4.40 12.37
CA TYR A 85 0.37 4.73 13.64
C TYR A 85 -1.02 5.37 13.52
N LYS A 86 -1.74 5.07 12.44
CA LYS A 86 -3.09 5.58 12.20
C LYS A 86 -4.15 4.50 12.45
N TRP A 87 -5.35 4.95 12.66
CA TRP A 87 -6.54 4.10 12.57
C TRP A 87 -7.06 4.28 11.15
N ILE A 88 -6.78 3.29 10.31
CA ILE A 88 -6.97 3.40 8.86
C ILE A 88 -8.40 3.82 8.48
N ASP A 89 -9.41 3.20 9.12
CA ASP A 89 -10.82 3.47 8.81
C ASP A 89 -11.26 4.89 9.16
N ARG A 90 -10.58 5.54 10.08
CA ARG A 90 -10.95 6.87 10.59
C ARG A 90 -10.11 7.99 10.03
N ASP A 91 -8.83 7.71 9.79
CA ASP A 91 -7.84 8.75 9.51
C ASP A 91 -7.57 8.92 8.02
N ILE A 92 -7.93 7.93 7.20
CA ILE A 92 -7.63 7.93 5.76
C ILE A 92 -8.94 7.99 4.98
N ALA A 93 -9.15 9.07 4.24
CA ALA A 93 -10.41 9.34 3.53
C ALA A 93 -10.82 8.23 2.55
N PHE A 94 -9.85 7.61 1.87
CA PHE A 94 -10.13 6.51 0.94
C PHE A 94 -10.97 5.40 1.59
N PHE A 95 -10.75 5.15 2.88
CA PHE A 95 -11.42 4.07 3.61
C PHE A 95 -12.77 4.45 4.19
N GLU A 96 -13.25 5.65 3.93
CA GLU A 96 -14.64 6.02 4.23
C GLU A 96 -15.62 5.23 3.36
N ASN A 97 -15.21 4.92 2.12
CA ASN A 97 -16.03 4.20 1.14
C ASN A 97 -15.44 2.87 0.70
N ASN A 98 -14.36 2.44 1.34
CA ASN A 98 -13.69 1.18 1.03
C ASN A 98 -13.34 0.48 2.32
N ILE A 99 -13.72 -0.78 2.45
CA ILE A 99 -13.41 -1.58 3.64
C ILE A 99 -11.88 -1.75 3.71
N SER A 100 -11.31 -1.59 4.89
CA SER A 100 -9.85 -1.61 5.08
C SER A 100 -9.24 -3.02 5.08
N THR A 101 -9.65 -3.83 4.12
CA THR A 101 -9.04 -5.14 3.88
C THR A 101 -7.63 -4.96 3.37
N VAL A 102 -6.80 -6.01 3.48
CA VAL A 102 -5.44 -5.96 2.95
C VAL A 102 -5.45 -5.71 1.45
N GLU A 103 -6.46 -6.22 0.73
CA GLU A 103 -6.63 -5.98 -0.70
C GLU A 103 -6.84 -4.50 -1.00
N ASN A 104 -7.70 -3.84 -0.26
CA ASN A 104 -7.97 -2.41 -0.45
C ASN A 104 -6.82 -1.53 0.02
N ILE A 105 -6.10 -1.93 1.07
CA ILE A 105 -4.88 -1.24 1.50
C ILE A 105 -3.84 -1.32 0.37
N GLY A 106 -3.68 -2.49 -0.23
CA GLY A 106 -2.79 -2.68 -1.38
C GLY A 106 -3.19 -1.80 -2.56
N LYS A 107 -4.48 -1.72 -2.85
CA LYS A 107 -5.00 -0.87 -3.92
C LYS A 107 -4.72 0.62 -3.68
N TYR A 108 -4.91 1.06 -2.44
CA TYR A 108 -4.61 2.44 -2.04
C TYR A 108 -3.13 2.75 -2.25
N LEU A 109 -2.26 1.87 -1.77
CA LEU A 109 -0.81 2.04 -1.92
C LEU A 109 -0.38 1.99 -3.38
N TRP A 110 -0.97 1.08 -4.16
CA TRP A 110 -0.70 1.00 -5.60
C TRP A 110 -0.97 2.34 -6.27
N ARG A 111 -2.11 2.97 -5.98
CA ARG A 111 -2.46 4.26 -6.57
C ARG A 111 -1.47 5.35 -6.16
N LYS A 112 -1.09 5.37 -4.90
CA LYS A 112 -0.14 6.37 -4.38
C LYS A 112 1.26 6.19 -4.98
N PHE A 113 1.75 4.97 -5.01
CA PHE A 113 3.07 4.71 -5.58
C PHE A 113 3.10 4.89 -7.09
N SER A 114 2.01 4.60 -7.78
CA SER A 114 1.92 4.79 -9.23
C SER A 114 2.09 6.25 -9.64
N GLU A 115 1.70 7.18 -8.79
CA GLU A 115 1.89 8.61 -9.03
C GLU A 115 3.36 9.02 -9.04
N LEU A 116 4.23 8.24 -8.39
CA LEU A 116 5.68 8.50 -8.32
C LEU A 116 6.43 7.97 -9.54
N ILE A 117 5.83 7.06 -10.28
CA ILE A 117 6.49 6.37 -11.40
C ILE A 117 5.96 6.96 -12.70
N PRO A 118 6.82 7.55 -13.52
CA PRO A 118 6.37 8.10 -14.79
C PRO A 118 5.82 7.00 -15.71
N ASP A 119 4.71 7.28 -16.36
CA ASP A 119 4.19 6.42 -17.41
C ASP A 119 5.15 6.45 -18.61
N LYS A 120 5.36 5.30 -19.19
CA LYS A 120 6.21 5.17 -20.37
C LYS A 120 5.49 4.48 -21.50
#